data_ab8a1ede70ac9de5912c1dace5207219
#
_entry.id   ab8a1ede70ac9de5912c1dace5207219
#
_cell.length_a   1.000
_cell.length_b   1.000
_cell.length_c   1.000
_cell.angle_alpha   90.00
_cell.angle_beta   90.00
_cell.angle_gamma   90.00
#
_symmetry.space_group_name_H-M   'P 1'
#
loop_
_entity.id
_entity.type
_entity.pdbx_description
1 polymer ?
#
loop_
_entity_poly.entity_id
_entity_poly.type
_entity_poly.pdbx_seq_one_letter_code
_entity_poly.pdbx_strand_id
1 'polypeptide(L)'
;MNRLIFLTFTCLLWASAAAAELRLEVDLSERRLDAVVDGEVVESFVVAVGKNGNPTPEGAFKIRKVIWNPAWKPPDAKWARGKSAKPPGHPDNPMKIVKMFFKEPDYYIHGTGDEDSLGQAESHGCIRMHEQDVTRLAQLVMEHGGKPMPEPWYRRIFRRKTTKVVYLHAPVPIEIRG
;
A
#
# COMPACT_ATOMS: atom_id res chain seq x y z
N MET A 1 61.75 -4.82 -38.46
CA MET A 1 60.78 -3.75 -38.11
C MET A 1 59.53 -4.41 -37.53
N ASN A 2 59.50 -4.58 -36.17
CA ASN A 2 58.35 -5.23 -35.47
C ASN A 2 57.35 -4.11 -35.08
N ARG A 3 56.18 -4.19 -35.60
CA ARG A 3 55.04 -3.36 -35.15
C ARG A 3 54.30 -4.06 -34.01
N LEU A 4 54.44 -3.51 -32.79
CA LEU A 4 53.57 -3.89 -31.66
C LEU A 4 52.19 -3.27 -31.86
N ILE A 5 51.15 -4.13 -31.94
CA ILE A 5 49.75 -3.71 -31.94
C ILE A 5 49.32 -3.73 -30.48
N PHE A 6 49.07 -2.54 -29.89
CA PHE A 6 48.40 -2.42 -28.59
C PHE A 6 46.90 -2.57 -28.78
N LEU A 7 46.33 -3.69 -28.33
CA LEU A 7 44.88 -3.83 -28.15
C LEU A 7 44.46 -3.14 -26.86
N THR A 8 43.81 -1.99 -27.00
CA THR A 8 43.14 -1.35 -25.87
C THR A 8 41.82 -2.05 -25.59
N PHE A 9 41.76 -2.76 -24.48
CA PHE A 9 40.53 -3.41 -23.99
C PHE A 9 39.67 -2.35 -23.30
N THR A 10 38.62 -1.85 -23.98
CA THR A 10 37.67 -0.91 -23.41
C THR A 10 36.65 -1.72 -22.58
N CYS A 11 36.80 -1.71 -21.26
CA CYS A 11 35.86 -2.30 -20.34
C CYS A 11 34.60 -1.41 -20.28
N LEU A 12 33.51 -1.80 -20.94
CA LEU A 12 32.21 -1.16 -20.78
C LEU A 12 31.66 -1.56 -19.40
N LEU A 13 31.69 -0.63 -18.47
CA LEU A 13 30.96 -0.74 -17.19
C LEU A 13 29.47 -0.60 -17.49
N TRP A 14 28.77 -1.70 -17.52
CA TRP A 14 27.30 -1.67 -17.49
C TRP A 14 26.87 -1.26 -16.07
N ALA A 15 26.53 0.02 -15.89
CA ALA A 15 25.82 0.46 -14.72
C ALA A 15 24.41 -0.13 -14.78
N SER A 16 24.15 -1.17 -13.96
CA SER A 16 22.80 -1.64 -13.73
C SER A 16 22.04 -0.51 -13.05
N ALA A 17 21.09 0.12 -13.73
CA ALA A 17 20.16 1.04 -13.10
C ALA A 17 19.35 0.22 -12.07
N ALA A 18 19.64 0.40 -10.79
CA ALA A 18 18.79 -0.11 -9.74
C ALA A 18 17.39 0.45 -9.97
N ALA A 19 16.37 -0.39 -10.00
CA ALA A 19 14.99 0.09 -10.08
C ALA A 19 14.72 0.98 -8.85
N ALA A 20 14.11 2.13 -9.08
CA ALA A 20 13.74 3.07 -8.03
C ALA A 20 12.92 2.35 -6.93
N GLU A 21 13.44 2.36 -5.69
CA GLU A 21 12.85 1.58 -4.59
C GLU A 21 11.83 2.43 -3.84
N LEU A 22 10.56 2.00 -3.88
CA LEU A 22 9.50 2.58 -3.07
C LEU A 22 9.55 2.01 -1.65
N ARG A 23 9.50 2.90 -0.66
CA ARG A 23 9.13 2.57 0.72
C ARG A 23 8.00 3.47 1.19
N LEU A 24 7.22 2.98 2.13
CA LEU A 24 6.15 3.74 2.77
C LEU A 24 6.59 4.10 4.20
N GLU A 25 6.35 5.34 4.60
CA GLU A 25 6.61 5.82 5.95
C GLU A 25 5.30 6.32 6.55
N VAL A 26 4.94 5.83 7.75
CA VAL A 26 3.74 6.25 8.46
C VAL A 26 4.16 6.92 9.76
N ASP A 27 3.79 8.17 9.92
CA ASP A 27 3.90 8.93 11.15
C ASP A 27 2.54 8.92 11.86
N LEU A 28 2.45 8.19 12.99
CA LEU A 28 1.21 8.04 13.74
C LEU A 28 0.84 9.32 14.49
N SER A 29 1.84 10.11 14.89
CA SER A 29 1.62 11.37 15.61
C SER A 29 1.07 12.45 14.67
N GLU A 30 1.55 12.50 13.43
CA GLU A 30 1.10 13.44 12.39
C GLU A 30 -0.09 12.91 11.57
N ARG A 31 -0.47 11.64 11.73
CA ARG A 31 -1.51 10.94 10.94
C ARG A 31 -1.25 11.10 9.45
N ARG A 32 0.01 10.86 9.05
CA ARG A 32 0.48 11.00 7.68
C ARG A 32 1.11 9.70 7.20
N LEU A 33 0.91 9.39 5.92
CA LEU A 33 1.60 8.34 5.20
C LEU A 33 2.33 8.95 4.01
N ASP A 34 3.64 8.78 3.97
CA ASP A 34 4.49 9.25 2.88
C ASP A 34 4.92 8.07 1.99
N ALA A 35 4.80 8.25 0.69
CA ALA A 35 5.41 7.39 -0.32
C ALA A 35 6.78 7.98 -0.69
N VAL A 36 7.85 7.23 -0.44
CA VAL A 36 9.24 7.68 -0.62
C VAL A 36 9.89 6.83 -1.70
N VAL A 37 10.42 7.46 -2.74
CA VAL A 37 11.15 6.81 -3.83
C VAL A 37 12.56 7.37 -3.85
N ASP A 38 13.57 6.49 -3.77
CA ASP A 38 14.99 6.85 -3.76
C ASP A 38 15.37 7.93 -2.72
N GLY A 39 14.66 7.94 -1.58
CA GLY A 39 14.88 8.88 -0.49
C GLY A 39 14.07 10.17 -0.56
N GLU A 40 13.36 10.43 -1.66
CA GLU A 40 12.53 11.61 -1.85
C GLU A 40 11.05 11.28 -1.64
N VAL A 41 10.32 12.12 -0.88
CA VAL A 41 8.87 12.01 -0.72
C VAL A 41 8.20 12.39 -2.03
N VAL A 42 7.57 11.42 -2.69
CA VAL A 42 6.87 11.65 -3.98
C VAL A 42 5.39 11.95 -3.78
N GLU A 43 4.78 11.41 -2.74
CA GLU A 43 3.38 11.70 -2.36
C GLU A 43 3.20 11.60 -0.84
N SER A 44 2.31 12.43 -0.29
CA SER A 44 1.92 12.43 1.12
C SER A 44 0.40 12.35 1.24
N PHE A 45 -0.07 11.55 2.21
CA PHE A 45 -1.49 11.28 2.41
C PHE A 45 -1.89 11.47 3.89
N VAL A 46 -3.03 12.10 4.10
CA VAL A 46 -3.66 12.14 5.43
C VAL A 46 -4.32 10.80 5.73
N VAL A 47 -4.07 10.24 6.90
CA VAL A 47 -4.60 8.94 7.29
C VAL A 47 -5.31 8.98 8.64
N ALA A 48 -6.20 8.02 8.90
CA ALA A 48 -6.64 7.71 10.25
C ALA A 48 -5.88 6.50 10.78
N VAL A 49 -5.50 6.55 12.05
CA VAL A 49 -4.71 5.53 12.73
C VAL A 49 -5.47 4.91 13.91
N GLY A 50 -4.90 3.90 14.55
CA GLY A 50 -5.48 3.23 15.70
C GLY A 50 -5.67 4.15 16.89
N LYS A 51 -6.84 4.09 17.52
CA LYS A 51 -7.15 4.82 18.75
C LYS A 51 -6.53 4.19 19.98
N ASN A 52 -6.53 4.93 21.10
CA ASN A 52 -6.19 4.39 22.41
C ASN A 52 -6.95 3.08 22.70
N GLY A 53 -6.22 2.03 23.14
CA GLY A 53 -6.76 0.68 23.36
C GLY A 53 -6.79 -0.22 22.12
N ASN A 54 -6.58 0.32 20.92
CA ASN A 54 -6.43 -0.41 19.66
C ASN A 54 -5.39 0.28 18.77
N PRO A 55 -4.14 0.43 19.21
CA PRO A 55 -3.13 1.18 18.47
C PRO A 55 -2.76 0.51 17.15
N THR A 56 -2.36 1.31 16.18
CA THR A 56 -1.66 0.79 15.00
C THR A 56 -0.29 0.28 15.45
N PRO A 57 0.10 -0.97 15.10
CA PRO A 57 1.40 -1.50 15.51
C PRO A 57 2.54 -0.76 14.82
N GLU A 58 3.52 -0.34 15.62
CA GLU A 58 4.77 0.26 15.15
C GLU A 58 5.77 -0.79 14.70
N GLY A 59 6.72 -0.39 13.86
CA GLY A 59 7.82 -1.20 13.38
C GLY A 59 7.94 -1.27 11.86
N ALA A 60 8.84 -2.14 11.38
CA ALA A 60 9.09 -2.36 9.97
C ALA A 60 8.33 -3.59 9.47
N PHE A 61 7.56 -3.40 8.40
CA PHE A 61 6.73 -4.42 7.78
C PHE A 61 6.92 -4.44 6.26
N LYS A 62 6.17 -5.32 5.56
CA LYS A 62 6.21 -5.40 4.10
C LYS A 62 4.81 -5.66 3.54
N ILE A 63 4.43 -4.88 2.52
CA ILE A 63 3.24 -5.15 1.71
C ILE A 63 3.61 -6.16 0.63
N ARG A 64 2.91 -7.29 0.56
CA ARG A 64 3.17 -8.40 -0.37
C ARG A 64 2.11 -8.56 -1.45
N LYS A 65 0.92 -7.97 -1.21
CA LYS A 65 -0.22 -8.08 -2.11
C LYS A 65 -1.14 -6.87 -1.98
N VAL A 66 -1.79 -6.55 -3.08
CA VAL A 66 -2.87 -5.56 -3.17
C VAL A 66 -4.17 -6.31 -3.44
N ILE A 67 -5.21 -6.03 -2.66
CA ILE A 67 -6.53 -6.62 -2.81
C ILE A 67 -7.49 -5.54 -3.26
N TRP A 68 -7.96 -5.64 -4.49
CA TRP A 68 -8.95 -4.77 -5.10
C TRP A 68 -10.35 -5.32 -4.86
N ASN A 69 -11.32 -4.43 -4.64
CA ASN A 69 -12.70 -4.76 -4.31
C ASN A 69 -12.78 -5.85 -3.22
N PRO A 70 -12.15 -5.64 -2.05
CA PRO A 70 -12.16 -6.63 -0.99
C PRO A 70 -13.58 -6.86 -0.45
N ALA A 71 -13.94 -8.11 -0.18
CA ALA A 71 -15.02 -8.39 0.77
C ALA A 71 -14.55 -8.04 2.17
N TRP A 72 -15.47 -7.65 3.04
CA TRP A 72 -15.22 -7.47 4.45
C TRP A 72 -15.91 -8.56 5.28
N LYS A 73 -15.15 -9.18 6.16
CA LYS A 73 -15.64 -10.09 7.18
C LYS A 73 -15.33 -9.46 8.54
N PRO A 74 -16.32 -9.30 9.45
CA PRO A 74 -16.04 -8.82 10.78
C PRO A 74 -14.99 -9.70 11.46
N PRO A 75 -13.94 -9.10 12.07
CA PRO A 75 -12.97 -9.85 12.85
C PRO A 75 -13.63 -10.38 14.16
N ASP A 76 -13.01 -11.40 14.77
CA ASP A 76 -13.42 -11.87 16.09
C ASP A 76 -12.93 -10.90 17.17
N ALA A 77 -13.63 -9.78 17.29
CA ALA A 77 -13.33 -8.73 18.25
C ALA A 77 -14.64 -8.14 18.83
N LYS A 78 -14.57 -7.66 20.07
CA LYS A 78 -15.76 -7.12 20.77
C LYS A 78 -16.48 -6.04 19.97
N TRP A 79 -15.73 -5.13 19.34
CA TRP A 79 -16.28 -4.02 18.56
C TRP A 79 -16.96 -4.44 17.25
N ALA A 80 -16.70 -5.67 16.78
CA ALA A 80 -17.27 -6.22 15.55
C ALA A 80 -18.46 -7.14 15.78
N ARG A 81 -18.81 -7.40 17.04
CA ARG A 81 -19.95 -8.26 17.40
C ARG A 81 -21.25 -7.70 16.84
N GLY A 82 -22.06 -8.58 16.24
CA GLY A 82 -23.34 -8.22 15.61
C GLY A 82 -23.21 -7.57 14.23
N LYS A 83 -22.00 -7.31 13.73
CA LYS A 83 -21.79 -6.83 12.35
C LYS A 83 -21.83 -8.00 11.38
N SER A 84 -22.45 -7.81 10.21
CA SER A 84 -22.51 -8.80 9.14
C SER A 84 -21.41 -8.57 8.10
N ALA A 85 -20.96 -9.65 7.45
CA ALA A 85 -20.04 -9.56 6.31
C ALA A 85 -20.62 -8.71 5.18
N LYS A 86 -19.75 -8.02 4.45
CA LYS A 86 -20.11 -7.16 3.33
C LYS A 86 -19.40 -7.64 2.07
N PRO A 87 -20.12 -7.93 0.99
CA PRO A 87 -19.51 -8.34 -0.27
C PRO A 87 -18.76 -7.18 -0.93
N PRO A 88 -17.94 -7.47 -1.95
CA PRO A 88 -17.28 -6.46 -2.76
C PRO A 88 -18.28 -5.47 -3.36
N GLY A 89 -17.97 -4.18 -3.30
CA GLY A 89 -18.79 -3.10 -3.84
C GLY A 89 -20.11 -2.85 -3.11
N HIS A 90 -20.31 -3.45 -1.92
CA HIS A 90 -21.44 -3.08 -1.06
C HIS A 90 -21.23 -1.66 -0.51
N PRO A 91 -22.23 -0.76 -0.50
CA PRO A 91 -22.07 0.62 -0.05
C PRO A 91 -21.55 0.74 1.39
N ASP A 92 -22.00 -0.16 2.28
CA ASP A 92 -21.56 -0.20 3.68
C ASP A 92 -20.31 -1.07 3.91
N ASN A 93 -19.58 -1.45 2.85
CA ASN A 93 -18.32 -2.15 3.01
C ASN A 93 -17.24 -1.18 3.51
N PRO A 94 -16.73 -1.33 4.73
CA PRO A 94 -15.78 -0.37 5.31
C PRO A 94 -14.40 -0.39 4.64
N MET A 95 -14.10 -1.40 3.82
CA MET A 95 -12.82 -1.50 3.11
C MET A 95 -12.78 -0.71 1.82
N LYS A 96 -13.94 -0.29 1.32
CA LYS A 96 -14.08 0.36 0.02
C LYS A 96 -13.38 -0.44 -1.08
N ILE A 97 -12.53 0.21 -1.89
CA ILE A 97 -12.02 -0.37 -3.13
C ILE A 97 -10.68 -1.10 -3.00
N VAL A 98 -9.90 -0.81 -1.97
CA VAL A 98 -8.54 -1.36 -1.80
C VAL A 98 -8.28 -1.77 -0.36
N LYS A 99 -7.54 -2.88 -0.22
CA LYS A 99 -6.94 -3.32 1.04
C LYS A 99 -5.53 -3.86 0.79
N MET A 100 -4.55 -3.43 1.61
CA MET A 100 -3.15 -3.88 1.57
C MET A 100 -2.71 -4.25 2.99
N PHE A 101 -2.38 -5.51 3.23
CA PHE A 101 -1.87 -5.93 4.54
C PHE A 101 -0.42 -5.49 4.72
N PHE A 102 -0.11 -4.88 5.87
CA PHE A 102 1.24 -4.71 6.34
C PHE A 102 1.60 -5.71 7.46
N LYS A 103 0.60 -6.16 8.26
CA LYS A 103 0.76 -7.22 9.26
C LYS A 103 -0.48 -8.12 9.26
N GLU A 104 -0.38 -9.26 8.58
CA GLU A 104 -1.48 -10.23 8.53
C GLU A 104 -1.72 -10.89 9.89
N PRO A 105 -2.96 -11.33 10.20
CA PRO A 105 -4.17 -11.21 9.37
C PRO A 105 -4.96 -9.91 9.59
N ASP A 106 -4.61 -9.06 10.59
CA ASP A 106 -5.54 -8.09 11.15
C ASP A 106 -5.24 -6.64 10.79
N TYR A 107 -3.99 -6.32 10.39
CA TYR A 107 -3.59 -4.94 10.15
C TYR A 107 -3.31 -4.66 8.68
N TYR A 108 -4.01 -3.66 8.14
CA TYR A 108 -3.93 -3.29 6.73
C TYR A 108 -4.23 -1.80 6.52
N ILE A 109 -3.78 -1.30 5.37
CA ILE A 109 -4.18 -0.01 4.83
C ILE A 109 -5.43 -0.25 3.98
N HIS A 110 -6.46 0.61 4.10
CA HIS A 110 -7.68 0.48 3.31
C HIS A 110 -8.40 1.81 3.11
N GLY A 111 -9.27 1.87 2.11
CA GLY A 111 -10.17 3.01 1.92
C GLY A 111 -11.20 3.14 3.04
N THR A 112 -11.74 4.32 3.26
CA THR A 112 -12.84 4.54 4.20
C THR A 112 -13.95 5.35 3.58
N GLY A 113 -15.19 5.15 4.04
CA GLY A 113 -16.31 6.05 3.80
C GLY A 113 -16.60 6.96 5.00
N ASP A 114 -15.81 6.82 6.05
CA ASP A 114 -15.83 7.64 7.26
C ASP A 114 -14.70 8.68 7.13
N GLU A 115 -14.94 9.70 6.29
CA GLU A 115 -13.94 10.71 5.95
C GLU A 115 -13.62 11.62 7.13
N ASP A 116 -14.57 11.83 8.05
CA ASP A 116 -14.38 12.63 9.26
C ASP A 116 -13.32 12.01 10.20
N SER A 117 -13.06 10.70 10.08
CA SER A 117 -12.01 10.01 10.82
C SER A 117 -10.60 10.31 10.32
N LEU A 118 -10.43 10.86 9.11
CA LEU A 118 -9.11 11.16 8.54
C LEU A 118 -8.41 12.27 9.33
N GLY A 119 -7.11 12.10 9.58
CA GLY A 119 -6.35 12.96 10.48
C GLY A 119 -6.58 12.67 11.97
N GLN A 120 -7.33 11.62 12.32
CA GLN A 120 -7.67 11.26 13.70
C GLN A 120 -7.18 9.87 14.09
N ALA A 121 -7.11 9.62 15.42
CA ALA A 121 -6.82 8.30 15.97
C ALA A 121 -8.14 7.60 16.33
N GLU A 122 -8.85 7.06 15.32
CA GLU A 122 -10.22 6.52 15.49
C GLU A 122 -10.40 5.09 14.95
N SER A 123 -9.37 4.51 14.32
CA SER A 123 -9.47 3.14 13.83
C SER A 123 -9.28 2.09 14.95
N HIS A 124 -9.43 0.84 14.62
CA HIS A 124 -9.10 -0.30 15.49
C HIS A 124 -7.74 -0.92 15.13
N GLY A 125 -6.77 -0.05 14.74
CA GLY A 125 -5.41 -0.42 14.44
C GLY A 125 -5.07 -0.46 12.95
N CYS A 126 -6.05 -0.51 12.05
CA CYS A 126 -5.80 -0.34 10.61
C CYS A 126 -5.54 1.11 10.25
N ILE A 127 -4.90 1.35 9.12
CA ILE A 127 -4.67 2.68 8.55
C ILE A 127 -5.80 2.93 7.53
N ARG A 128 -6.59 3.99 7.76
CA ARG A 128 -7.66 4.40 6.85
C ARG A 128 -7.20 5.55 5.97
N MET A 129 -7.60 5.53 4.72
CA MET A 129 -7.32 6.57 3.73
C MET A 129 -8.59 6.96 2.98
N HIS A 130 -8.59 8.15 2.42
CA HIS A 130 -9.57 8.52 1.41
C HIS A 130 -9.54 7.52 0.24
N GLU A 131 -10.69 7.25 -0.39
CA GLU A 131 -10.80 6.20 -1.42
C GLU A 131 -9.90 6.48 -2.65
N GLN A 132 -9.76 7.75 -3.04
CA GLN A 132 -8.88 8.14 -4.15
C GLN A 132 -7.39 7.97 -3.76
N ASP A 133 -7.03 8.33 -2.54
CA ASP A 133 -5.65 8.26 -2.04
C ASP A 133 -5.17 6.82 -1.90
N VAL A 134 -5.98 5.93 -1.33
CA VAL A 134 -5.62 4.51 -1.23
C VAL A 134 -5.53 3.85 -2.60
N THR A 135 -6.34 4.30 -3.56
CA THR A 135 -6.26 3.85 -4.95
C THR A 135 -4.94 4.27 -5.58
N ARG A 136 -4.56 5.53 -5.41
CA ARG A 136 -3.27 6.06 -5.90
C ARG A 136 -2.09 5.37 -5.25
N LEU A 137 -2.11 5.20 -3.92
CA LEU A 137 -1.09 4.47 -3.19
C LEU A 137 -0.95 3.02 -3.69
N ALA A 138 -2.07 2.33 -3.92
CA ALA A 138 -2.06 0.96 -4.43
C ALA A 138 -1.47 0.86 -5.85
N GLN A 139 -1.66 1.87 -6.69
CA GLN A 139 -1.02 1.95 -8.01
C GLN A 139 0.50 2.07 -7.89
N LEU A 140 1.00 2.98 -7.03
CA LEU A 140 2.44 3.12 -6.73
C LEU A 140 3.03 1.81 -6.19
N VAL A 141 2.35 1.19 -5.22
CA VAL A 141 2.78 -0.09 -4.63
C VAL A 141 2.84 -1.19 -5.68
N MET A 142 1.90 -1.25 -6.62
CA MET A 142 1.93 -2.23 -7.69
C MET A 142 3.01 -1.94 -8.72
N GLU A 143 3.22 -0.67 -9.08
CA GLU A 143 4.25 -0.25 -10.02
C GLU A 143 5.65 -0.64 -9.52
N HIS A 144 6.01 -0.18 -8.33
CA HIS A 144 7.32 -0.46 -7.71
C HIS A 144 7.44 -1.90 -7.19
N GLY A 145 6.33 -2.56 -6.90
CA GLY A 145 6.26 -3.98 -6.55
C GLY A 145 6.38 -4.92 -7.76
N GLY A 146 6.66 -4.40 -8.96
CA GLY A 146 6.86 -5.18 -10.19
C GLY A 146 5.57 -5.76 -10.78
N LYS A 147 4.42 -5.12 -10.52
CA LYS A 147 3.09 -5.49 -11.04
C LYS A 147 2.33 -4.29 -11.60
N PRO A 148 2.95 -3.43 -12.44
CA PRO A 148 2.22 -2.33 -13.06
C PRO A 148 1.07 -2.86 -13.91
N MET A 149 -0.06 -2.17 -13.86
CA MET A 149 -1.23 -2.51 -14.68
C MET A 149 -1.60 -1.31 -15.57
N PRO A 150 -2.07 -1.57 -16.80
CA PRO A 150 -2.48 -0.49 -17.69
C PRO A 150 -3.83 0.11 -17.27
N GLU A 151 -4.07 1.38 -17.63
CA GLU A 151 -5.30 2.12 -17.31
C GLU A 151 -6.61 1.34 -17.64
N PRO A 152 -6.72 0.60 -18.77
CA PRO A 152 -7.93 -0.19 -19.02
C PRO A 152 -8.18 -1.29 -18.00
N TRP A 153 -7.14 -1.78 -17.32
CA TRP A 153 -7.28 -2.78 -16.26
C TRP A 153 -7.95 -2.14 -15.03
N TYR A 154 -7.47 -0.95 -14.60
CA TYR A 154 -8.05 -0.22 -13.48
C TYR A 154 -9.52 0.15 -13.72
N ARG A 155 -9.85 0.66 -14.92
CA ARG A 155 -11.24 0.93 -15.30
C ARG A 155 -12.14 -0.29 -15.19
N ARG A 156 -11.65 -1.49 -15.54
CA ARG A 156 -12.41 -2.74 -15.36
C ARG A 156 -12.58 -3.10 -13.89
N ILE A 157 -11.54 -2.93 -13.06
CA ILE A 157 -11.60 -3.20 -11.62
C ILE A 157 -12.65 -2.31 -10.95
N PHE A 158 -12.69 -1.02 -11.24
CA PHE A 158 -13.65 -0.10 -10.65
C PHE A 158 -15.12 -0.42 -11.04
N ARG A 159 -15.34 -0.98 -12.21
CA ARG A 159 -16.68 -1.42 -12.65
C ARG A 159 -17.10 -2.77 -12.08
N ARG A 160 -16.15 -3.62 -11.69
CA ARG A 160 -16.43 -4.97 -11.22
C ARG A 160 -16.60 -4.98 -9.70
N LYS A 161 -17.65 -5.67 -9.24
CA LYS A 161 -17.88 -5.93 -7.81
C LYS A 161 -17.32 -7.29 -7.40
N THR A 162 -16.12 -7.63 -7.89
CA THR A 162 -15.47 -8.91 -7.61
C THR A 162 -14.06 -8.67 -7.08
N THR A 163 -13.70 -9.40 -6.03
CA THR A 163 -12.35 -9.30 -5.45
C THR A 163 -11.27 -9.75 -6.44
N LYS A 164 -10.21 -8.95 -6.55
CA LYS A 164 -9.00 -9.30 -7.30
C LYS A 164 -7.78 -9.15 -6.40
N VAL A 165 -7.04 -10.23 -6.19
CA VAL A 165 -5.77 -10.23 -5.45
C VAL A 165 -4.62 -10.14 -6.46
N VAL A 166 -3.70 -9.21 -6.22
CA VAL A 166 -2.46 -9.03 -6.99
C VAL A 166 -1.29 -9.23 -6.05
N TYR A 167 -0.52 -10.30 -6.23
CA TYR A 167 0.72 -10.52 -5.50
C TYR A 167 1.85 -9.77 -6.17
N LEU A 168 2.66 -9.07 -5.37
CA LEU A 168 3.81 -8.31 -5.84
C LEU A 168 5.00 -9.26 -6.09
N HIS A 169 5.82 -8.93 -7.08
CA HIS A 169 7.09 -9.62 -7.31
C HIS A 169 8.13 -9.22 -6.25
N ALA A 170 8.19 -7.92 -5.94
CA ALA A 170 9.00 -7.36 -4.88
C ALA A 170 8.09 -6.76 -3.79
N PRO A 171 8.13 -7.28 -2.54
CA PRO A 171 7.37 -6.69 -1.44
C PRO A 171 7.82 -5.27 -1.13
N VAL A 172 6.88 -4.33 -0.99
CA VAL A 172 7.15 -2.94 -0.68
C VAL A 172 7.34 -2.77 0.84
N PRO A 173 8.48 -2.20 1.30
CA PRO A 173 8.70 -1.91 2.71
C PRO A 173 7.74 -0.84 3.22
N ILE A 174 7.33 -0.96 4.48
CA ILE A 174 6.59 0.06 5.22
C ILE A 174 7.13 0.16 6.63
N GLU A 175 7.45 1.36 7.06
CA GLU A 175 7.86 1.70 8.41
C GLU A 175 6.78 2.53 9.09
N ILE A 176 6.41 2.15 10.31
CA ILE A 176 5.35 2.79 11.10
C ILE A 176 5.97 3.23 12.42
N ARG A 177 5.88 4.52 12.74
CA ARG A 177 6.42 5.14 13.96
C ARG A 177 5.47 6.19 14.53
N GLY A 178 5.50 6.36 15.85
CA GLY A 178 4.77 7.38 16.60
C GLY A 178 5.62 8.56 16.97
#